data_7d380783e1bba9376626102a7ea1be5d
#
_entry.id   7d380783e1bba9376626102a7ea1be5d
#
_cell.length_a   1.000
_cell.length_b   1.000
_cell.length_c   1.000
_cell.angle_alpha   90.00
_cell.angle_beta   90.00
_cell.angle_gamma   90.00
#
_symmetry.space_group_name_H-M   'P 1'
#
loop_
_entity.id
_entity.type
_entity.pdbx_description
1 polymer ?
#
loop_
_entity_poly.entity_id
_entity_poly.type
_entity_poly.pdbx_seq_one_letter_code
_entity_poly.pdbx_strand_id
1 'polypeptide(L)'
;MALVGKRGGRNFGFGQQLSYAGPQALKDLFGGGHYGTVKAHSDRWQAFVRWCRSDDGPRLNDARQIDRQILSDYAAHLRHLVERGDLAIATAQNRLSSVNRTMAALRGDQYVKVPSPSKALEMQRTTIRTTVPQGQDRAHVQRIVDVLYEHQKPRAAAIAQLARATGMRLREAILADLPRLKREAKQFGKINIQDGTKGGRSGASAPRWITVDDHIRDALKFADQVSPDGSRNLLAPNESYLDFQKRIVRPARDTLHAHNLKGFHELRAAYACERYEQITQHPAPINGGSCYPLDRRLNQAARDQISYELGHGRIDVVSAYIGGRA
;
A
#
# COMPACT_ATOMS: atom_id res chain seq x y z
N MET A 1 -16.94 -14.67 -4.51
CA MET A 1 -17.75 -13.62 -3.87
C MET A 1 -18.93 -13.33 -4.78
N ALA A 2 -20.16 -13.49 -4.28
CA ALA A 2 -21.37 -13.24 -5.08
C ALA A 2 -21.46 -11.75 -5.44
N LEU A 3 -21.97 -11.48 -6.65
CA LEU A 3 -22.30 -10.12 -7.06
C LEU A 3 -23.61 -9.71 -6.35
N VAL A 4 -23.68 -8.46 -5.93
CA VAL A 4 -24.87 -7.86 -5.34
C VAL A 4 -25.66 -7.18 -6.44
N GLY A 5 -26.88 -6.78 -6.18
CA GLY A 5 -27.72 -6.06 -7.10
C GLY A 5 -29.19 -6.36 -6.85
N LYS A 6 -30.01 -5.33 -7.03
CA LYS A 6 -31.45 -5.39 -6.86
C LYS A 6 -32.09 -4.96 -8.16
N ARG A 7 -32.79 -5.86 -8.81
CA ARG A 7 -33.52 -5.55 -10.06
C ARG A 7 -34.66 -4.59 -9.75
N GLY A 8 -34.73 -3.51 -10.50
CA GLY A 8 -35.76 -2.47 -10.35
C GLY A 8 -35.37 -1.34 -9.38
N GLY A 9 -36.08 -0.25 -9.47
CA GLY A 9 -35.81 0.94 -8.69
C GLY A 9 -34.57 1.73 -9.15
N ARG A 10 -34.53 3.00 -8.82
CA ARG A 10 -33.45 3.92 -9.13
C ARG A 10 -32.12 3.41 -8.51
N ASN A 11 -31.03 3.50 -9.25
CA ASN A 11 -29.73 2.98 -8.85
C ASN A 11 -29.77 1.51 -8.38
N PHE A 12 -30.59 0.68 -9.00
CA PHE A 12 -30.80 -0.73 -8.63
C PHE A 12 -31.25 -0.92 -7.17
N GLY A 13 -32.00 0.03 -6.61
CA GLY A 13 -32.55 -0.03 -5.25
C GLY A 13 -31.56 0.37 -4.15
N PHE A 14 -30.36 0.86 -4.48
CA PHE A 14 -29.37 1.30 -3.49
C PHE A 14 -29.49 2.77 -3.05
N GLY A 15 -30.53 3.47 -3.50
CA GLY A 15 -30.82 4.85 -3.08
C GLY A 15 -31.00 5.82 -4.25
N GLN A 16 -31.43 7.04 -3.92
CA GLN A 16 -31.85 8.02 -4.92
C GLN A 16 -30.67 8.69 -5.63
N GLN A 17 -29.49 8.76 -4.99
CA GLN A 17 -28.33 9.44 -5.53
C GLN A 17 -27.21 8.47 -5.89
N LEU A 18 -26.65 8.64 -7.07
CA LEU A 18 -25.55 7.84 -7.57
C LEU A 18 -24.33 7.86 -6.62
N SER A 19 -24.06 9.02 -6.01
CA SER A 19 -22.95 9.18 -5.04
C SER A 19 -23.15 8.35 -3.77
N TYR A 20 -24.36 8.09 -3.36
CA TYR A 20 -24.70 7.25 -2.20
C TYR A 20 -24.80 5.76 -2.57
N ALA A 21 -25.44 5.47 -3.70
CA ALA A 21 -25.73 4.11 -4.11
C ALA A 21 -24.48 3.24 -4.32
N GLY A 22 -23.45 3.77 -4.98
CA GLY A 22 -22.20 3.05 -5.21
C GLY A 22 -21.53 2.57 -3.92
N PRO A 23 -21.27 3.45 -2.93
CA PRO A 23 -20.77 3.04 -1.61
C PRO A 23 -21.61 2.00 -0.89
N GLN A 24 -22.96 2.06 -0.96
CA GLN A 24 -23.81 1.03 -0.36
C GLN A 24 -23.66 -0.33 -1.03
N ALA A 25 -23.69 -0.37 -2.36
CA ALA A 25 -23.45 -1.60 -3.11
C ALA A 25 -22.06 -2.23 -2.84
N LEU A 26 -21.05 -1.38 -2.65
CA LEU A 26 -19.71 -1.84 -2.28
C LEU A 26 -19.66 -2.40 -0.86
N LYS A 27 -20.37 -1.79 0.11
CA LYS A 27 -20.48 -2.34 1.47
C LYS A 27 -21.13 -3.72 1.46
N ASP A 28 -22.23 -3.88 0.73
CA ASP A 28 -22.91 -5.16 0.60
C ASP A 28 -22.01 -6.20 -0.09
N LEU A 29 -21.28 -5.80 -1.14
CA LEU A 29 -20.38 -6.70 -1.87
C LEU A 29 -19.21 -7.21 -1.01
N PHE A 30 -18.59 -6.33 -0.23
CA PHE A 30 -17.38 -6.68 0.53
C PHE A 30 -17.70 -7.18 1.93
N GLY A 31 -18.86 -6.85 2.48
CA GLY A 31 -19.23 -7.20 3.85
C GLY A 31 -18.40 -6.48 4.91
N GLY A 32 -18.48 -6.96 6.14
CA GLY A 32 -17.73 -6.44 7.29
C GLY A 32 -16.22 -6.65 7.17
N GLY A 33 -15.44 -5.82 7.87
CA GLY A 33 -13.97 -5.97 7.95
C GLY A 33 -13.18 -5.38 6.77
N HIS A 34 -13.82 -5.01 5.66
CA HIS A 34 -13.17 -4.49 4.45
C HIS A 34 -13.22 -2.96 4.32
N TYR A 35 -13.28 -2.23 5.43
CA TYR A 35 -13.49 -0.76 5.46
C TYR A 35 -12.54 0.02 4.55
N GLY A 36 -11.25 -0.30 4.57
CA GLY A 36 -10.25 0.37 3.72
C GLY A 36 -10.46 0.13 2.23
N THR A 37 -10.87 -1.07 1.84
CA THR A 37 -11.17 -1.44 0.45
C THR A 37 -12.44 -0.72 -0.02
N VAL A 38 -13.50 -0.76 0.78
CA VAL A 38 -14.77 -0.05 0.50
C VAL A 38 -14.51 1.44 0.35
N LYS A 39 -13.76 2.05 1.29
CA LYS A 39 -13.43 3.47 1.20
C LYS A 39 -12.65 3.81 -0.07
N ALA A 40 -11.62 3.05 -0.40
CA ALA A 40 -10.81 3.31 -1.59
C ALA A 40 -11.61 3.22 -2.90
N HIS A 41 -12.51 2.24 -3.02
CA HIS A 41 -13.42 2.15 -4.17
C HIS A 41 -14.46 3.27 -4.16
N SER A 42 -15.01 3.63 -3.01
CA SER A 42 -15.97 4.73 -2.86
C SER A 42 -15.36 6.08 -3.26
N ASP A 43 -14.16 6.40 -2.80
CA ASP A 43 -13.48 7.66 -3.15
C ASP A 43 -13.27 7.78 -4.67
N ARG A 44 -12.90 6.67 -5.33
CA ARG A 44 -12.74 6.61 -6.80
C ARG A 44 -14.08 6.65 -7.53
N TRP A 45 -15.12 6.04 -6.98
CA TRP A 45 -16.48 6.15 -7.49
C TRP A 45 -16.99 7.59 -7.42
N GLN A 46 -16.71 8.33 -6.34
CA GLN A 46 -17.06 9.74 -6.25
C GLN A 46 -16.39 10.59 -7.35
N ALA A 47 -15.19 10.25 -7.78
CA ALA A 47 -14.56 10.93 -8.91
C ALA A 47 -15.32 10.69 -10.22
N PHE A 48 -15.80 9.46 -10.47
CA PHE A 48 -16.67 9.15 -11.60
C PHE A 48 -18.02 9.89 -11.52
N VAL A 49 -18.65 9.92 -10.35
CA VAL A 49 -19.91 10.63 -10.14
C VAL A 49 -19.79 12.14 -10.39
N ARG A 50 -18.65 12.75 -9.96
CA ARG A 50 -18.39 14.16 -10.28
C ARG A 50 -18.31 14.41 -11.77
N TRP A 51 -17.60 13.56 -12.50
CA TRP A 51 -17.55 13.64 -13.96
C TRP A 51 -18.93 13.42 -14.58
N CYS A 52 -19.70 12.42 -14.15
CA CYS A 52 -21.07 12.22 -14.66
C CYS A 52 -21.97 13.45 -14.50
N ARG A 53 -21.68 14.34 -13.55
CA ARG A 53 -22.46 15.55 -13.27
C ARG A 53 -21.85 16.83 -13.85
N SER A 54 -20.63 16.78 -14.34
CA SER A 54 -19.96 17.93 -14.96
C SER A 54 -20.48 18.19 -16.38
N ASP A 55 -20.07 19.32 -16.94
CA ASP A 55 -20.37 19.68 -18.33
C ASP A 55 -19.68 18.75 -19.34
N ASP A 56 -18.52 18.21 -18.97
CA ASP A 56 -17.79 17.21 -19.79
C ASP A 56 -18.41 15.79 -19.69
N GLY A 57 -19.43 15.61 -18.88
CA GLY A 57 -20.04 14.31 -18.63
C GLY A 57 -21.51 14.24 -19.07
N PRO A 58 -22.12 13.04 -18.95
CA PRO A 58 -23.46 12.79 -19.47
C PRO A 58 -24.61 13.38 -18.63
N ARG A 59 -24.32 14.14 -17.58
CA ARG A 59 -25.31 14.76 -16.66
C ARG A 59 -26.29 13.76 -16.01
N LEU A 60 -25.82 12.57 -15.65
CA LEU A 60 -26.64 11.52 -15.03
C LEU A 60 -26.51 11.43 -13.50
N ASN A 61 -27.58 10.87 -12.90
CA ASN A 61 -27.60 10.56 -11.48
C ASN A 61 -28.30 9.22 -11.16
N ASP A 62 -28.42 8.34 -12.16
CA ASP A 62 -29.00 7.00 -12.02
C ASP A 62 -28.10 5.95 -12.68
N ALA A 63 -27.66 4.98 -11.88
CA ALA A 63 -26.76 3.93 -12.36
C ALA A 63 -27.36 3.06 -13.48
N ARG A 64 -28.68 3.01 -13.62
CA ARG A 64 -29.37 2.25 -14.68
C ARG A 64 -29.14 2.86 -16.06
N GLN A 65 -28.82 4.15 -16.12
CA GLN A 65 -28.54 4.87 -17.36
C GLN A 65 -27.09 4.74 -17.80
N ILE A 66 -26.21 4.16 -16.95
CA ILE A 66 -24.81 3.96 -17.28
C ILE A 66 -24.67 2.70 -18.12
N ASP A 67 -24.19 2.87 -19.34
CA ASP A 67 -23.88 1.83 -20.30
C ASP A 67 -22.35 1.72 -20.55
N ARG A 68 -22.00 0.89 -21.53
CA ARG A 68 -20.59 0.72 -21.91
C ARG A 68 -20.01 1.96 -22.58
N GLN A 69 -20.83 2.72 -23.33
CA GLN A 69 -20.36 3.93 -24.00
C GLN A 69 -19.96 4.98 -23.00
N ILE A 70 -20.78 5.25 -21.99
CA ILE A 70 -20.46 6.19 -20.90
C ILE A 70 -19.18 5.79 -20.16
N LEU A 71 -18.94 4.49 -19.96
CA LEU A 71 -17.68 4.04 -19.34
C LEU A 71 -16.48 4.24 -20.29
N SER A 72 -16.68 4.12 -21.58
CA SER A 72 -15.64 4.39 -22.60
C SER A 72 -15.33 5.90 -22.68
N ASP A 73 -16.36 6.75 -22.61
CA ASP A 73 -16.21 8.21 -22.60
C ASP A 73 -15.46 8.65 -21.32
N TYR A 74 -15.76 8.02 -20.18
CA TYR A 74 -15.00 8.27 -18.96
C TYR A 74 -13.53 7.80 -19.08
N ALA A 75 -13.27 6.70 -19.76
CA ALA A 75 -11.91 6.26 -20.02
C ALA A 75 -11.15 7.28 -20.91
N ALA A 76 -11.81 7.81 -21.94
CA ALA A 76 -11.23 8.87 -22.79
C ALA A 76 -10.96 10.16 -21.99
N HIS A 77 -11.89 10.58 -21.11
CA HIS A 77 -11.68 11.71 -20.21
C HIS A 77 -10.47 11.49 -19.29
N LEU A 78 -10.36 10.30 -18.68
CA LEU A 78 -9.20 9.99 -17.82
C LEU A 78 -7.89 9.95 -18.59
N ARG A 79 -7.90 9.44 -19.84
CA ARG A 79 -6.73 9.45 -20.72
C ARG A 79 -6.27 10.88 -21.01
N HIS A 80 -7.19 11.75 -21.38
CA HIS A 80 -6.88 13.17 -21.60
C HIS A 80 -6.24 13.85 -20.37
N LEU A 81 -6.76 13.57 -19.15
CA LEU A 81 -6.16 14.07 -17.93
C LEU A 81 -4.73 13.54 -17.71
N VAL A 82 -4.46 12.28 -18.09
CA VAL A 82 -3.11 11.71 -17.98
C VAL A 82 -2.17 12.34 -19.01
N GLU A 83 -2.60 12.53 -20.24
CA GLU A 83 -1.82 13.16 -21.33
C GLU A 83 -1.43 14.60 -20.98
N ARG A 84 -2.28 15.32 -20.28
CA ARG A 84 -1.99 16.68 -19.77
C ARG A 84 -1.11 16.71 -18.51
N GLY A 85 -0.85 15.55 -17.90
CA GLY A 85 -0.11 15.48 -16.63
C GLY A 85 -0.95 15.79 -15.38
N ASP A 86 -2.26 16.01 -15.53
CA ASP A 86 -3.18 16.32 -14.42
C ASP A 86 -3.51 15.08 -13.57
N LEU A 87 -3.26 13.87 -14.11
CA LEU A 87 -3.56 12.61 -13.44
C LEU A 87 -2.49 11.55 -13.72
N ALA A 88 -2.02 10.87 -12.69
CA ALA A 88 -1.11 9.73 -12.89
C ALA A 88 -1.84 8.53 -13.52
N ILE A 89 -1.18 7.81 -14.45
CA ILE A 89 -1.69 6.60 -15.13
C ILE A 89 -2.24 5.58 -14.12
N ALA A 90 -1.50 5.34 -13.02
CA ALA A 90 -1.94 4.40 -11.99
C ALA A 90 -3.26 4.83 -11.32
N THR A 91 -3.48 6.14 -11.16
CA THR A 91 -4.72 6.67 -10.60
C THR A 91 -5.88 6.50 -11.58
N ALA A 92 -5.68 6.78 -12.87
CA ALA A 92 -6.67 6.57 -13.92
C ALA A 92 -7.10 5.10 -14.00
N GLN A 93 -6.14 4.17 -14.07
CA GLN A 93 -6.41 2.73 -14.09
C GLN A 93 -7.16 2.26 -12.83
N ASN A 94 -6.78 2.76 -11.65
CA ASN A 94 -7.47 2.43 -10.41
C ASN A 94 -8.90 2.99 -10.36
N ARG A 95 -9.16 4.18 -10.94
CA ARG A 95 -10.51 4.75 -11.07
C ARG A 95 -11.40 3.85 -11.94
N LEU A 96 -10.94 3.49 -13.14
CA LEU A 96 -11.70 2.59 -14.04
C LEU A 96 -11.96 1.22 -13.41
N SER A 97 -10.95 0.61 -12.79
CA SER A 97 -11.13 -0.66 -12.08
C SER A 97 -12.18 -0.56 -10.97
N SER A 98 -12.21 0.57 -10.24
CA SER A 98 -13.19 0.80 -9.20
C SER A 98 -14.58 1.04 -9.76
N VAL A 99 -14.72 1.74 -10.88
CA VAL A 99 -16.01 1.94 -11.56
C VAL A 99 -16.57 0.61 -12.06
N ASN A 100 -15.77 -0.22 -12.75
CA ASN A 100 -16.18 -1.57 -13.16
C ASN A 100 -16.67 -2.40 -11.95
N ARG A 101 -15.95 -2.36 -10.84
CA ARG A 101 -16.29 -3.10 -9.62
C ARG A 101 -17.59 -2.59 -9.00
N THR A 102 -17.77 -1.27 -8.95
CA THR A 102 -18.95 -0.65 -8.38
C THR A 102 -20.19 -0.89 -9.24
N MET A 103 -20.06 -0.80 -10.56
CA MET A 103 -21.13 -1.14 -11.50
C MET A 103 -21.56 -2.60 -11.35
N ALA A 104 -20.59 -3.53 -11.25
CA ALA A 104 -20.90 -4.94 -11.01
C ALA A 104 -21.64 -5.15 -9.68
N ALA A 105 -21.28 -4.44 -8.62
CA ALA A 105 -21.98 -4.50 -7.32
C ALA A 105 -23.40 -3.92 -7.40
N LEU A 106 -23.59 -2.78 -8.08
CA LEU A 106 -24.89 -2.15 -8.27
C LEU A 106 -25.84 -3.02 -9.09
N ARG A 107 -25.36 -3.58 -10.21
CA ARG A 107 -26.16 -4.34 -11.16
C ARG A 107 -26.37 -5.81 -10.77
N GLY A 108 -25.42 -6.41 -10.05
CA GLY A 108 -25.38 -7.84 -9.80
C GLY A 108 -24.84 -8.68 -10.99
N ASP A 109 -24.28 -8.02 -12.01
CA ASP A 109 -23.70 -8.64 -13.22
C ASP A 109 -22.41 -7.89 -13.66
N GLN A 110 -21.78 -8.38 -14.73
CA GLN A 110 -20.59 -7.76 -15.33
C GLN A 110 -20.79 -7.30 -16.78
N TYR A 111 -22.02 -7.08 -17.22
CA TYR A 111 -22.29 -6.69 -18.59
C TYR A 111 -21.84 -5.27 -18.90
N VAL A 112 -21.99 -4.34 -17.94
CA VAL A 112 -21.57 -2.95 -18.10
C VAL A 112 -20.18 -2.78 -17.47
N LYS A 113 -19.16 -2.89 -18.31
CA LYS A 113 -17.75 -2.68 -17.96
C LYS A 113 -16.94 -2.29 -19.16
N VAL A 114 -15.89 -1.53 -18.97
CA VAL A 114 -14.79 -1.41 -19.96
C VAL A 114 -13.86 -2.62 -19.86
N PRO A 115 -13.04 -2.90 -20.90
CA PRO A 115 -11.96 -3.87 -20.86
C PRO A 115 -11.02 -3.65 -19.67
N SER A 116 -9.88 -4.36 -19.64
CA SER A 116 -8.88 -4.07 -18.60
C SER A 116 -8.51 -2.58 -18.66
N PRO A 117 -8.33 -1.91 -17.51
CA PRO A 117 -8.04 -0.47 -17.49
C PRO A 117 -6.86 -0.04 -18.36
N SER A 118 -5.83 -0.87 -18.49
CA SER A 118 -4.69 -0.60 -19.38
C SER A 118 -5.09 -0.59 -20.86
N LYS A 119 -5.99 -1.49 -21.28
CA LYS A 119 -6.52 -1.52 -22.66
C LYS A 119 -7.47 -0.35 -22.91
N ALA A 120 -8.36 -0.04 -21.95
CA ALA A 120 -9.33 1.04 -22.10
C ALA A 120 -8.66 2.43 -22.15
N LEU A 121 -7.54 2.62 -21.46
CA LEU A 121 -6.76 3.85 -21.50
C LEU A 121 -5.71 3.84 -22.62
N GLU A 122 -5.44 2.69 -23.24
CA GLU A 122 -4.31 2.50 -24.17
C GLU A 122 -2.95 2.89 -23.54
N MET A 123 -2.85 2.78 -22.24
CA MET A 123 -1.69 3.18 -21.47
C MET A 123 -1.30 2.08 -20.49
N GLN A 124 0.01 1.77 -20.45
CA GLN A 124 0.56 0.83 -19.49
C GLN A 124 1.33 1.58 -18.39
N ARG A 125 1.10 1.21 -17.14
CA ARG A 125 1.91 1.68 -16.03
C ARG A 125 3.11 0.76 -15.84
N THR A 126 4.25 1.34 -15.57
CA THR A 126 5.36 0.59 -14.98
C THR A 126 5.17 0.46 -13.47
N THR A 127 5.48 -0.72 -12.94
CA THR A 127 5.60 -0.93 -11.48
C THR A 127 7.05 -0.95 -11.05
N ILE A 128 7.97 -0.75 -11.98
CA ILE A 128 9.41 -0.71 -11.72
C ILE A 128 9.74 0.63 -11.06
N ARG A 129 10.49 0.59 -9.99
CA ARG A 129 10.99 1.80 -9.34
C ARG A 129 12.05 2.47 -10.21
N THR A 130 11.89 3.77 -10.41
CA THR A 130 12.79 4.61 -11.24
C THR A 130 13.54 5.67 -10.42
N THR A 131 13.24 5.80 -9.13
CA THR A 131 13.88 6.77 -8.24
C THR A 131 14.54 6.05 -7.07
N VAL A 132 15.76 6.45 -6.75
CA VAL A 132 16.50 5.93 -5.59
C VAL A 132 15.66 6.10 -4.32
N PRO A 133 15.51 5.05 -3.48
CA PRO A 133 14.76 5.18 -2.23
C PRO A 133 15.44 6.17 -1.28
N GLN A 134 14.64 7.02 -0.71
CA GLN A 134 15.08 7.87 0.40
C GLN A 134 15.27 7.02 1.66
N GLY A 135 16.19 7.43 2.54
CA GLY A 135 16.45 6.70 3.78
C GLY A 135 17.36 5.48 3.63
N GLN A 136 18.17 5.40 2.57
CA GLN A 136 19.25 4.39 2.46
C GLN A 136 20.37 4.69 3.45
N ASP A 137 20.77 5.95 3.58
CA ASP A 137 21.70 6.38 4.61
C ASP A 137 21.09 6.21 6.01
N ARG A 138 21.63 5.26 6.77
CA ARG A 138 21.19 4.94 8.12
C ARG A 138 21.42 6.10 9.09
N ALA A 139 22.51 6.85 8.93
CA ALA A 139 22.79 8.02 9.77
C ALA A 139 21.76 9.13 9.53
N HIS A 140 21.33 9.33 8.29
CA HIS A 140 20.24 10.24 7.98
C HIS A 140 18.91 9.79 8.60
N VAL A 141 18.60 8.51 8.51
CA VAL A 141 17.38 7.96 9.15
C VAL A 141 17.44 8.11 10.67
N GLN A 142 18.61 7.89 11.28
CA GLN A 142 18.77 8.08 12.71
C GLN A 142 18.50 9.52 13.12
N ARG A 143 19.03 10.51 12.40
CA ARG A 143 18.70 11.94 12.66
C ARG A 143 17.20 12.22 12.59
N ILE A 144 16.48 11.60 11.64
CA ILE A 144 15.01 11.73 11.56
C ILE A 144 14.33 11.10 12.78
N VAL A 145 14.81 9.95 13.24
CA VAL A 145 14.33 9.27 14.45
C VAL A 145 14.51 10.17 15.67
N ASP A 146 15.69 10.78 15.80
CA ASP A 146 16.02 11.68 16.92
C ASP A 146 15.09 12.90 16.91
N VAL A 147 14.90 13.55 15.76
CA VAL A 147 13.97 14.68 15.61
C VAL A 147 12.53 14.28 15.93
N LEU A 148 12.08 13.10 15.49
CA LEU A 148 10.74 12.61 15.84
C LEU A 148 10.60 12.40 17.36
N TYR A 149 11.64 11.91 18.01
CA TYR A 149 11.67 11.71 19.45
C TYR A 149 11.62 13.05 20.21
N GLU A 150 12.46 13.99 19.83
CA GLU A 150 12.51 15.35 20.40
C GLU A 150 11.18 16.10 20.23
N HIS A 151 10.51 15.90 19.09
CA HIS A 151 9.18 16.46 18.83
C HIS A 151 8.03 15.69 19.50
N GLN A 152 8.30 14.92 20.55
CA GLN A 152 7.31 14.15 21.30
C GLN A 152 6.51 13.15 20.44
N LYS A 153 7.16 12.56 19.42
CA LYS A 153 6.58 11.54 18.55
C LYS A 153 7.32 10.19 18.63
N PRO A 154 7.62 9.66 19.83
CA PRO A 154 8.50 8.50 20.00
C PRO A 154 7.96 7.24 19.31
N ARG A 155 6.64 7.06 19.27
CA ARG A 155 6.03 5.91 18.59
C ARG A 155 6.17 6.00 17.06
N ALA A 156 6.21 7.20 16.48
CA ALA A 156 6.50 7.39 15.06
C ALA A 156 7.98 7.15 14.75
N ALA A 157 8.88 7.53 15.65
CA ALA A 157 10.30 7.21 15.59
C ALA A 157 10.53 5.69 15.56
N ALA A 158 9.85 4.95 16.44
CA ALA A 158 9.91 3.48 16.47
C ALA A 158 9.43 2.85 15.17
N ILE A 159 8.36 3.36 14.56
CA ILE A 159 7.90 2.91 13.24
C ILE A 159 9.00 3.10 12.18
N ALA A 160 9.70 4.24 12.20
CA ALA A 160 10.77 4.50 11.24
C ALA A 160 11.93 3.50 11.41
N GLN A 161 12.38 3.26 12.63
CA GLN A 161 13.42 2.27 12.91
C GLN A 161 12.99 0.86 12.51
N LEU A 162 11.80 0.40 12.93
CA LEU A 162 11.30 -0.92 12.57
C LEU A 162 11.16 -1.10 11.05
N ALA A 163 10.61 -0.10 10.34
CA ALA A 163 10.46 -0.16 8.90
C ALA A 163 11.82 -0.23 8.17
N ARG A 164 12.83 0.54 8.65
CA ARG A 164 14.17 0.56 8.07
C ARG A 164 14.96 -0.71 8.38
N ALA A 165 14.83 -1.26 9.58
CA ALA A 165 15.57 -2.44 10.00
C ALA A 165 14.99 -3.75 9.46
N THR A 166 13.67 -3.85 9.28
CA THR A 166 12.98 -5.11 8.97
C THR A 166 12.23 -5.13 7.65
N GLY A 167 12.11 -3.99 6.98
CA GLY A 167 11.24 -3.85 5.82
C GLY A 167 9.74 -3.97 6.13
N MET A 168 9.30 -3.85 7.38
CA MET A 168 7.88 -3.84 7.76
C MET A 168 7.10 -2.76 7.03
N ARG A 169 5.84 -3.08 6.65
CA ARG A 169 4.87 -2.06 6.25
C ARG A 169 4.44 -1.25 7.47
N LEU A 170 3.97 -0.03 7.24
CA LEU A 170 3.49 0.84 8.32
C LEU A 170 2.54 0.13 9.30
N ARG A 171 1.56 -0.61 8.81
CA ARG A 171 0.62 -1.34 9.66
C ARG A 171 1.27 -2.50 10.40
N GLU A 172 2.22 -3.18 9.78
CA GLU A 172 3.00 -4.27 10.39
C GLU A 172 3.85 -3.72 11.56
N ALA A 173 4.53 -2.58 11.37
CA ALA A 173 5.31 -1.94 12.42
C ALA A 173 4.46 -1.43 13.60
N ILE A 174 3.26 -0.89 13.31
CA ILE A 174 2.34 -0.40 14.36
C ILE A 174 1.79 -1.55 15.21
N LEU A 175 1.41 -2.66 14.57
CA LEU A 175 0.71 -3.79 15.20
C LEU A 175 1.63 -4.95 15.59
N ALA A 176 2.94 -4.80 15.43
CA ALA A 176 3.94 -5.81 15.77
C ALA A 176 3.82 -6.24 17.25
N ASP A 177 3.67 -7.52 17.52
CA ASP A 177 3.73 -8.07 18.88
C ASP A 177 5.18 -8.03 19.39
N LEU A 178 5.57 -6.93 20.01
CA LEU A 178 6.94 -6.66 20.44
C LEU A 178 7.48 -7.70 21.43
N PRO A 179 6.74 -8.11 22.46
CA PRO A 179 7.18 -9.17 23.37
C PRO A 179 7.45 -10.51 22.65
N ARG A 180 6.61 -10.87 21.67
CA ARG A 180 6.81 -12.08 20.88
C ARG A 180 8.06 -11.96 20.00
N LEU A 181 8.19 -10.88 19.24
CA LEU A 181 9.35 -10.66 18.37
C LEU A 181 10.66 -10.63 19.15
N LYS A 182 10.70 -10.04 20.34
CA LYS A 182 11.88 -10.06 21.21
C LYS A 182 12.24 -11.49 21.68
N ARG A 183 11.24 -12.31 22.04
CA ARG A 183 11.47 -13.72 22.36
C ARG A 183 12.00 -14.50 21.19
N GLU A 184 11.39 -14.34 20.00
CA GLU A 184 11.83 -14.99 18.76
C GLU A 184 13.27 -14.58 18.41
N ALA A 185 13.59 -13.29 18.48
CA ALA A 185 14.94 -12.78 18.24
C ALA A 185 15.99 -13.41 19.17
N LYS A 186 15.65 -13.54 20.47
CA LYS A 186 16.54 -14.16 21.48
C LYS A 186 16.67 -15.67 21.28
N GLN A 187 15.56 -16.36 20.99
CA GLN A 187 15.51 -17.82 20.96
C GLN A 187 16.00 -18.40 19.63
N PHE A 188 15.66 -17.76 18.50
CA PHE A 188 15.88 -18.30 17.17
C PHE A 188 16.87 -17.49 16.33
N GLY A 189 17.32 -16.33 16.78
CA GLY A 189 18.08 -15.40 15.94
C GLY A 189 17.30 -14.90 14.72
N LYS A 190 15.98 -15.07 14.72
CA LYS A 190 15.05 -14.69 13.64
C LYS A 190 13.74 -14.19 14.25
N ILE A 191 13.03 -13.35 13.51
CA ILE A 191 11.68 -12.88 13.86
C ILE A 191 10.69 -13.21 12.76
N ASN A 192 9.45 -13.57 13.13
CA ASN A 192 8.37 -13.83 12.19
C ASN A 192 7.38 -12.66 12.15
N ILE A 193 7.33 -11.93 11.04
CA ILE A 193 6.41 -10.80 10.87
C ILE A 193 5.05 -11.33 10.42
N GLN A 194 4.09 -11.33 11.33
CA GLN A 194 2.75 -11.87 11.08
C GLN A 194 1.60 -10.93 11.47
N ASP A 195 1.87 -9.91 12.29
CA ASP A 195 0.84 -8.97 12.74
C ASP A 195 0.65 -7.86 11.71
N GLY A 196 -0.58 -7.37 11.54
CA GLY A 196 -0.89 -6.28 10.63
C GLY A 196 -0.70 -6.58 9.14
N THR A 197 -0.43 -7.82 8.75
CA THR A 197 -0.18 -8.23 7.37
C THR A 197 -1.39 -7.99 6.46
N LYS A 198 -1.14 -7.73 5.18
CA LYS A 198 -2.19 -7.49 4.19
C LYS A 198 -2.69 -8.82 3.63
N GLY A 199 -4.02 -8.97 3.53
CA GLY A 199 -4.64 -10.11 2.84
C GLY A 199 -4.95 -11.31 3.71
N GLY A 200 -4.82 -11.21 5.04
CA GLY A 200 -5.23 -12.26 6.00
C GLY A 200 -4.34 -13.51 6.02
N ARG A 201 -3.28 -13.56 5.23
CA ARG A 201 -2.27 -14.63 5.31
C ARG A 201 -1.20 -14.22 6.31
N SER A 202 -1.07 -14.98 7.38
CA SER A 202 -0.09 -14.70 8.44
C SER A 202 0.21 -15.98 9.23
N GLY A 203 1.24 -15.93 10.07
CA GLY A 203 1.62 -17.04 10.92
C GLY A 203 2.06 -18.27 10.15
N ALA A 204 1.56 -19.44 10.52
CA ALA A 204 1.95 -20.72 9.92
C ALA A 204 1.56 -20.86 8.44
N SER A 205 0.49 -20.17 7.99
CA SER A 205 0.03 -20.22 6.59
C SER A 205 0.87 -19.39 5.62
N ALA A 206 1.63 -18.43 6.12
CA ALA A 206 2.52 -17.57 5.35
C ALA A 206 3.67 -17.05 6.23
N PRO A 207 4.58 -17.93 6.67
CA PRO A 207 5.67 -17.54 7.55
C PRO A 207 6.59 -16.55 6.84
N ARG A 208 7.05 -15.56 7.60
CA ARG A 208 7.90 -14.48 7.10
C ARG A 208 9.02 -14.24 8.09
N TRP A 209 10.00 -15.14 8.07
CA TRP A 209 11.14 -15.09 8.96
C TRP A 209 12.23 -14.18 8.41
N ILE A 210 12.70 -13.26 9.23
CA ILE A 210 13.83 -12.36 8.96
C ILE A 210 14.93 -12.66 9.97
N THR A 211 16.16 -12.84 9.49
CA THR A 211 17.33 -13.03 10.35
C THR A 211 17.63 -11.73 11.09
N VAL A 212 17.85 -11.82 12.39
CA VAL A 212 18.07 -10.69 13.28
C VAL A 212 19.53 -10.29 13.27
N ASP A 213 19.77 -9.02 12.94
CA ASP A 213 21.04 -8.31 13.13
C ASP A 213 20.94 -7.31 14.29
N ASP A 214 21.99 -6.55 14.54
CA ASP A 214 22.03 -5.56 15.62
C ASP A 214 21.03 -4.42 15.38
N HIS A 215 20.84 -3.99 14.14
CA HIS A 215 19.86 -2.97 13.81
C HIS A 215 18.42 -3.40 14.14
N ILE A 216 18.09 -4.67 13.93
CA ILE A 216 16.78 -5.22 14.29
C ILE A 216 16.65 -5.31 15.82
N ARG A 217 17.72 -5.71 16.53
CA ARG A 217 17.71 -5.74 18.02
C ARG A 217 17.46 -4.36 18.59
N ASP A 218 18.18 -3.35 18.10
CA ASP A 218 18.04 -1.96 18.55
C ASP A 218 16.64 -1.40 18.25
N ALA A 219 16.12 -1.65 17.04
CA ALA A 219 14.78 -1.24 16.66
C ALA A 219 13.68 -1.88 17.52
N LEU A 220 13.81 -3.19 17.84
CA LEU A 220 12.88 -3.88 18.74
C LEU A 220 12.98 -3.37 20.17
N LYS A 221 14.19 -3.13 20.69
CA LYS A 221 14.42 -2.57 22.01
C LYS A 221 13.82 -1.18 22.13
N PHE A 222 14.09 -0.31 21.17
CA PHE A 222 13.54 1.05 21.17
C PHE A 222 12.01 1.05 21.05
N ALA A 223 11.45 0.25 20.17
CA ALA A 223 9.99 0.13 20.01
C ALA A 223 9.31 -0.35 21.31
N ASP A 224 9.91 -1.30 22.01
CA ASP A 224 9.45 -1.77 23.32
C ASP A 224 9.49 -0.67 24.39
N GLN A 225 10.57 0.12 24.44
CA GLN A 225 10.72 1.23 25.38
C GLN A 225 9.69 2.35 25.20
N VAL A 226 9.25 2.61 23.96
CA VAL A 226 8.27 3.67 23.66
C VAL A 226 6.84 3.14 23.48
N SER A 227 6.66 1.83 23.61
CA SER A 227 5.34 1.19 23.62
C SER A 227 4.57 1.65 24.86
N PRO A 228 3.27 1.97 24.73
CA PRO A 228 2.46 2.35 25.89
C PRO A 228 2.36 1.21 26.92
N ASP A 229 2.31 1.57 28.18
CA ASP A 229 2.16 0.61 29.27
C ASP A 229 0.94 -0.29 29.06
N GLY A 230 1.12 -1.58 29.32
CA GLY A 230 0.09 -2.60 29.12
C GLY A 230 -0.20 -2.95 27.66
N SER A 231 0.55 -2.37 26.71
CA SER A 231 0.41 -2.71 25.28
C SER A 231 1.43 -3.75 24.83
N ARG A 232 1.06 -4.54 23.83
CA ARG A 232 1.97 -5.47 23.15
C ARG A 232 2.56 -4.89 21.85
N ASN A 233 2.10 -3.71 21.43
CA ASN A 233 2.49 -3.05 20.20
C ASN A 233 2.50 -1.52 20.38
N LEU A 234 2.60 -0.76 19.31
CA LEU A 234 2.68 0.70 19.41
C LEU A 234 1.32 1.41 19.64
N LEU A 235 0.19 0.69 19.67
CA LEU A 235 -1.10 1.28 20.06
C LEU A 235 -1.25 1.28 21.58
N ALA A 236 -1.86 2.33 22.13
CA ALA A 236 -2.31 2.27 23.51
C ALA A 236 -3.51 1.30 23.65
N PRO A 237 -3.77 0.72 24.84
CA PRO A 237 -4.80 -0.30 25.03
C PRO A 237 -6.19 0.09 24.51
N ASN A 238 -6.56 1.38 24.61
CA ASN A 238 -7.85 1.91 24.15
C ASN A 238 -7.76 2.73 22.86
N GLU A 239 -6.64 2.67 22.14
CA GLU A 239 -6.41 3.45 20.92
C GLU A 239 -6.78 2.65 19.69
N SER A 240 -7.70 3.19 18.87
CA SER A 240 -7.96 2.57 17.58
C SER A 240 -6.82 2.82 16.58
N TYR A 241 -6.63 1.87 15.65
CA TYR A 241 -5.67 2.05 14.55
C TYR A 241 -5.95 3.34 13.75
N LEU A 242 -7.22 3.74 13.61
CA LEU A 242 -7.60 4.95 12.89
C LEU A 242 -7.18 6.22 13.64
N ASP A 243 -7.32 6.24 14.97
CA ASP A 243 -6.90 7.36 15.80
C ASP A 243 -5.39 7.49 15.81
N PHE A 244 -4.67 6.37 15.92
CA PHE A 244 -3.22 6.35 15.78
C PHE A 244 -2.76 6.94 14.44
N GLN A 245 -3.41 6.54 13.33
CA GLN A 245 -3.12 7.10 12.02
C GLN A 245 -3.33 8.63 11.98
N LYS A 246 -4.38 9.13 12.60
CA LYS A 246 -4.70 10.57 12.62
C LYS A 246 -3.77 11.36 13.53
N ARG A 247 -3.52 10.86 14.75
CA ARG A 247 -2.83 11.61 15.82
C ARG A 247 -1.32 11.44 15.79
N ILE A 248 -0.81 10.31 15.35
CA ILE A 248 0.62 9.99 15.37
C ILE A 248 1.22 9.98 13.96
N VAL A 249 0.65 9.18 13.04
CA VAL A 249 1.27 8.97 11.72
C VAL A 249 1.18 10.21 10.82
N ARG A 250 0.02 10.87 10.77
CA ARG A 250 -0.14 12.06 9.92
C ARG A 250 0.78 13.21 10.33
N PRO A 251 0.82 13.63 11.60
CA PRO A 251 1.75 14.68 12.03
C PRO A 251 3.23 14.29 11.90
N ALA A 252 3.56 13.01 12.01
CA ALA A 252 4.92 12.55 11.78
C ALA A 252 5.36 12.68 10.32
N ARG A 253 4.45 12.57 9.36
CA ARG A 253 4.77 12.73 7.93
C ARG A 253 5.30 14.12 7.60
N ASP A 254 4.81 15.16 8.26
CA ASP A 254 5.31 16.52 8.06
C ASP A 254 6.79 16.61 8.47
N THR A 255 7.16 15.98 9.59
CA THR A 255 8.55 15.86 10.01
C THR A 255 9.38 15.05 8.99
N LEU A 256 8.86 13.92 8.49
CA LEU A 256 9.56 13.12 7.47
C LEU A 256 9.80 13.95 6.20
N HIS A 257 8.79 14.68 5.72
CA HIS A 257 8.88 15.50 4.52
C HIS A 257 9.90 16.64 4.69
N ALA A 258 9.92 17.31 5.84
CA ALA A 258 10.90 18.35 6.16
C ALA A 258 12.34 17.83 6.11
N HIS A 259 12.55 16.54 6.33
CA HIS A 259 13.84 15.85 6.24
C HIS A 259 14.01 15.02 4.96
N ASN A 260 13.33 15.40 3.87
CA ASN A 260 13.44 14.76 2.55
C ASN A 260 13.11 13.25 2.55
N LEU A 261 12.21 12.80 3.40
CA LEU A 261 11.70 11.43 3.39
C LEU A 261 10.20 11.43 3.07
N LYS A 262 9.80 10.97 1.88
CA LYS A 262 8.40 10.94 1.40
C LYS A 262 7.44 10.16 2.30
N GLY A 263 7.96 9.28 3.16
CA GLY A 263 7.17 8.52 4.11
C GLY A 263 7.80 7.19 4.48
N PHE A 264 7.18 6.49 5.41
CA PHE A 264 7.68 5.22 5.95
C PHE A 264 7.89 4.11 4.90
N HIS A 265 7.20 4.20 3.75
CA HIS A 265 7.37 3.20 2.67
C HIS A 265 8.74 3.29 1.99
N GLU A 266 9.36 4.47 1.99
CA GLU A 266 10.73 4.66 1.49
C GLU A 266 11.74 3.84 2.30
N LEU A 267 11.56 3.75 3.63
CA LEU A 267 12.41 2.97 4.52
C LEU A 267 12.37 1.47 4.22
N ARG A 268 11.20 0.97 3.83
CA ARG A 268 11.06 -0.42 3.36
C ARG A 268 11.76 -0.65 2.02
N ALA A 269 11.74 0.33 1.12
CA ALA A 269 12.48 0.23 -0.14
C ALA A 269 14.00 0.32 0.10
N ALA A 270 14.42 1.17 1.02
CA ALA A 270 15.82 1.25 1.45
C ALA A 270 16.32 -0.07 2.07
N TYR A 271 15.51 -0.71 2.93
CA TYR A 271 15.78 -2.06 3.42
C TYR A 271 15.99 -3.06 2.28
N ALA A 272 15.11 -3.03 1.27
CA ALA A 272 15.20 -3.96 0.14
C ALA A 272 16.47 -3.76 -0.69
N CYS A 273 16.89 -2.51 -0.90
CA CYS A 273 18.13 -2.20 -1.61
C CYS A 273 19.37 -2.68 -0.82
N GLU A 274 19.41 -2.37 0.47
CA GLU A 274 20.50 -2.83 1.34
C GLU A 274 20.56 -4.36 1.43
N ARG A 275 19.40 -5.01 1.52
CA ARG A 275 19.33 -6.47 1.57
C ARG A 275 19.80 -7.11 0.27
N TYR A 276 19.49 -6.50 -0.87
CA TYR A 276 20.00 -6.94 -2.16
C TYR A 276 21.53 -6.87 -2.21
N GLU A 277 22.11 -5.76 -1.76
CA GLU A 277 23.55 -5.56 -1.71
C GLU A 277 24.25 -6.55 -0.77
N GLN A 278 23.66 -6.81 0.41
CA GLN A 278 24.17 -7.83 1.34
C GLN A 278 24.22 -9.24 0.74
N ILE A 279 23.23 -9.60 -0.09
CA ILE A 279 23.16 -10.94 -0.70
C ILE A 279 24.05 -11.04 -1.92
N THR A 280 24.08 -10.01 -2.76
CA THR A 280 24.75 -10.06 -4.05
C THR A 280 26.16 -9.48 -4.05
N GLN A 281 26.54 -8.74 -3.02
CA GLN A 281 27.75 -7.91 -2.93
C GLN A 281 27.83 -6.85 -4.06
N HIS A 282 26.66 -6.51 -4.67
CA HIS A 282 26.54 -5.48 -5.70
C HIS A 282 25.39 -4.54 -5.36
N PRO A 283 25.50 -3.25 -5.70
CA PRO A 283 24.43 -2.30 -5.49
C PRO A 283 23.10 -2.78 -6.12
N ALA A 284 21.99 -2.41 -5.52
CA ALA A 284 20.68 -2.68 -6.12
C ALA A 284 20.57 -2.01 -7.52
N PRO A 285 19.81 -2.56 -8.47
CA PRO A 285 19.68 -2.00 -9.82
C PRO A 285 19.37 -0.51 -9.84
N ILE A 286 18.50 -0.05 -8.94
CA ILE A 286 18.16 1.38 -8.82
C ILE A 286 19.32 2.26 -8.36
N ASN A 287 20.32 1.67 -7.72
CA ASN A 287 21.52 2.35 -7.23
C ASN A 287 22.72 2.23 -8.21
N GLY A 288 22.44 1.96 -9.48
CA GLY A 288 23.46 1.80 -10.50
C GLY A 288 24.01 0.37 -10.68
N GLY A 289 23.48 -0.61 -9.94
CA GLY A 289 23.89 -2.01 -10.04
C GLY A 289 23.33 -2.76 -11.26
N SER A 290 22.62 -2.07 -12.16
CA SER A 290 22.00 -2.70 -13.33
C SER A 290 22.97 -3.09 -14.45
N CYS A 291 24.17 -2.58 -14.43
CA CYS A 291 25.05 -2.56 -15.60
C CYS A 291 26.07 -3.72 -15.66
N TYR A 292 26.05 -4.71 -14.76
CA TYR A 292 27.11 -5.69 -14.68
C TYR A 292 26.61 -7.14 -14.73
N PRO A 293 27.46 -8.05 -15.25
CA PRO A 293 27.15 -9.47 -15.36
C PRO A 293 27.07 -10.12 -13.99
N LEU A 294 26.07 -9.73 -13.20
CA LEU A 294 25.72 -10.48 -12.02
C LEU A 294 25.22 -11.85 -12.49
N ASP A 295 25.70 -12.92 -11.86
CA ASP A 295 25.16 -14.25 -12.12
C ASP A 295 23.63 -14.19 -12.00
N ARG A 296 22.97 -14.61 -13.08
CA ARG A 296 21.50 -14.59 -13.16
C ARG A 296 20.85 -15.37 -12.03
N ARG A 297 21.49 -16.46 -11.58
CA ARG A 297 21.00 -17.28 -10.46
C ARG A 297 21.10 -16.51 -9.14
N LEU A 298 22.21 -15.81 -8.91
CA LEU A 298 22.38 -14.99 -7.70
C LEU A 298 21.39 -13.82 -7.65
N ASN A 299 21.20 -13.12 -8.77
CA ASN A 299 20.18 -12.06 -8.87
C ASN A 299 18.78 -12.60 -8.59
N GLN A 300 18.44 -13.76 -9.14
CA GLN A 300 17.15 -14.40 -8.91
C GLN A 300 16.99 -14.79 -7.44
N ALA A 301 17.98 -15.44 -6.84
CA ALA A 301 17.96 -15.85 -5.45
C ALA A 301 17.81 -14.65 -4.48
N ALA A 302 18.52 -13.56 -4.77
CA ALA A 302 18.38 -12.32 -3.97
C ALA A 302 16.96 -11.75 -4.05
N ARG A 303 16.37 -11.71 -5.24
CA ARG A 303 15.00 -11.24 -5.43
C ARG A 303 13.95 -12.16 -4.76
N ASP A 304 14.17 -13.47 -4.80
CA ASP A 304 13.32 -14.45 -4.11
C ASP A 304 13.37 -14.22 -2.60
N GLN A 305 14.57 -14.10 -2.04
CA GLN A 305 14.76 -13.85 -0.61
C GLN A 305 14.10 -12.53 -0.17
N ILE A 306 14.31 -11.44 -0.92
CA ILE A 306 13.69 -10.15 -0.64
C ILE A 306 12.16 -10.23 -0.77
N SER A 307 11.64 -10.91 -1.79
CA SER A 307 10.21 -11.13 -1.96
C SER A 307 9.60 -11.83 -0.74
N TYR A 308 10.28 -12.85 -0.23
CA TYR A 308 9.90 -13.57 0.98
C TYR A 308 9.95 -12.66 2.21
N GLU A 309 11.08 -11.99 2.47
CA GLU A 309 11.27 -11.09 3.60
C GLU A 309 10.29 -9.91 3.59
N LEU A 310 9.88 -9.45 2.41
CA LEU A 310 8.85 -8.43 2.25
C LEU A 310 7.40 -8.99 2.26
N GLY A 311 7.21 -10.30 2.30
CA GLY A 311 5.88 -10.94 2.33
C GLY A 311 5.06 -10.69 1.06
N HIS A 312 5.69 -10.78 -0.11
CA HIS A 312 5.03 -10.62 -1.40
C HIS A 312 4.66 -11.96 -2.06
N GLY A 313 5.49 -12.99 -1.90
CA GLY A 313 5.32 -14.29 -2.54
C GLY A 313 5.41 -14.26 -4.07
N ARG A 314 5.87 -13.13 -4.65
CA ARG A 314 6.07 -12.92 -6.08
C ARG A 314 7.27 -12.04 -6.35
N ILE A 315 8.17 -12.50 -7.22
CA ILE A 315 9.45 -11.85 -7.50
C ILE A 315 9.29 -10.54 -8.30
N ASP A 316 8.31 -10.50 -9.21
CA ASP A 316 8.05 -9.33 -10.07
C ASP A 316 7.81 -8.05 -9.24
N VAL A 317 7.22 -8.19 -8.06
CA VAL A 317 6.94 -7.06 -7.16
C VAL A 317 8.19 -6.45 -6.57
N VAL A 318 9.31 -7.18 -6.48
CA VAL A 318 10.57 -6.69 -5.92
C VAL A 318 11.12 -5.52 -6.75
N SER A 319 10.87 -5.51 -8.06
CA SER A 319 11.25 -4.39 -8.94
C SER A 319 10.63 -3.04 -8.54
N ALA A 320 9.53 -3.05 -7.79
CA ALA A 320 8.93 -1.84 -7.22
C ALA A 320 9.73 -1.23 -6.05
N TYR A 321 10.74 -1.94 -5.56
CA TYR A 321 11.62 -1.51 -4.46
C TYR A 321 13.05 -1.25 -4.92
N ILE A 322 13.63 -2.19 -5.67
CA ILE A 322 15.07 -2.18 -6.01
C ILE A 322 15.34 -1.79 -7.47
N GLY A 323 14.33 -1.48 -8.26
CA GLY A 323 14.48 -1.22 -9.70
C GLY A 323 14.32 -2.45 -10.58
N GLY A 324 14.37 -2.23 -11.90
CA GLY A 324 14.22 -3.26 -12.92
C GLY A 324 15.34 -4.30 -12.89
N ARG A 325 15.18 -5.30 -13.74
CA ARG A 325 16.32 -6.14 -14.16
C ARG A 325 17.08 -5.37 -15.24
N ALA A 326 18.39 -5.46 -15.22
CA ALA A 326 19.18 -5.08 -16.37
C ALA A 326 18.89 -6.01 -17.54
#